data_18087101f6812fa5587f5a444b41c42b
#
_entry.id   18087101f6812fa5587f5a444b41c42b
#
_cell.length_a   1.000
_cell.length_b   1.000
_cell.length_c   1.000
_cell.angle_alpha   90.00
_cell.angle_beta   90.00
_cell.angle_gamma   90.00
#
_symmetry.space_group_name_H-M   'P 1'
#
loop_
_entity.id
_entity.type
_entity.pdbx_description
1 polymer ?
#
loop_
_entity_poly.entity_id
_entity_poly.type
_entity_poly.pdbx_seq_one_letter_code
_entity_poly.pdbx_strand_id
1 'polypeptide(L)'
;MKTAILISGIGRSIEYTFENLKSNLIDCWEDRDVYVFLGKSDVSEKARELFSTLDRCEVLVKEEEKMDEEGIVLHPSLFGPGHFCTPQSTLKMYKARSLVCDMMNNSGKKYDRVILSREDVIYS
;
A
#
# COMPACT_ATOMS: atom_id res chain seq x y z
N MET A 1 -13.85 18.53 2.01
CA MET A 1 -13.02 17.87 0.97
C MET A 1 -13.01 16.36 1.17
N LYS A 2 -13.21 15.63 0.10
CA LYS A 2 -13.19 14.18 0.12
C LYS A 2 -11.80 13.64 -0.20
N THR A 3 -11.26 12.81 0.68
CA THR A 3 -9.89 12.31 0.59
C THR A 3 -9.89 10.79 0.41
N ALA A 4 -9.09 10.29 -0.54
CA ALA A 4 -8.78 8.87 -0.65
C ALA A 4 -7.38 8.62 -0.11
N ILE A 5 -7.25 7.64 0.79
CA ILE A 5 -5.97 7.21 1.32
C ILE A 5 -5.69 5.81 0.77
N LEU A 6 -4.62 5.69 0.00
CA LEU A 6 -4.25 4.45 -0.67
C LEU A 6 -3.00 3.89 -0.01
N ILE A 7 -3.11 2.70 0.55
CA ILE A 7 -2.02 2.03 1.26
C ILE A 7 -1.71 0.71 0.57
N SER A 8 -0.44 0.46 0.29
CA SER A 8 0.00 -0.77 -0.32
C SER A 8 1.22 -1.34 0.38
N GLY A 9 1.36 -2.67 0.38
CA GLY A 9 2.49 -3.35 0.99
C GLY A 9 2.22 -4.82 1.23
N ILE A 10 3.06 -5.45 2.05
CA ILE A 10 2.96 -6.86 2.41
C ILE A 10 2.35 -7.05 3.80
N GLY A 11 2.36 -6.03 4.63
CA GLY A 11 1.81 -6.06 5.97
C GLY A 11 2.75 -6.57 7.05
N ARG A 12 4.02 -6.78 6.75
CA ARG A 12 4.99 -7.35 7.72
C ARG A 12 5.16 -6.53 8.99
N SER A 13 5.13 -5.22 8.86
CA SER A 13 5.36 -4.30 9.97
C SER A 13 4.09 -3.77 10.59
N ILE A 14 2.93 -4.23 10.15
CA ILE A 14 1.65 -3.60 10.50
C ILE A 14 1.36 -3.57 11.99
N GLU A 15 1.80 -4.58 12.74
CA GLU A 15 1.64 -4.60 14.20
C GLU A 15 2.30 -3.41 14.88
N TYR A 16 3.40 -2.93 14.31
CA TYR A 16 4.17 -1.81 14.84
C TYR A 16 3.74 -0.46 14.28
N THR A 17 3.20 -0.45 13.06
CA THR A 17 2.93 0.79 12.32
C THR A 17 1.47 1.20 12.33
N PHE A 18 0.54 0.27 12.59
CA PHE A 18 -0.90 0.51 12.41
C PHE A 18 -1.42 1.68 13.25
N GLU A 19 -1.10 1.71 14.55
CA GLU A 19 -1.57 2.80 15.42
C GLU A 19 -1.01 4.16 14.97
N ASN A 20 0.25 4.17 14.52
CA ASN A 20 0.85 5.39 13.99
C ASN A 20 0.17 5.83 12.70
N LEU A 21 -0.07 4.91 11.76
CA LEU A 21 -0.78 5.21 10.52
C LEU A 21 -2.18 5.75 10.80
N LYS A 22 -2.88 5.11 11.73
CA LYS A 22 -4.22 5.53 12.11
C LYS A 22 -4.21 6.94 12.67
N SER A 23 -3.38 7.21 13.66
CA SER A 23 -3.37 8.48 14.39
C SER A 23 -2.79 9.63 13.57
N ASN A 24 -1.71 9.38 12.81
CA ASN A 24 -0.94 10.44 12.16
C ASN A 24 -1.21 10.59 10.66
N LEU A 25 -1.94 9.66 10.07
CA LEU A 25 -2.32 9.77 8.65
C LEU A 25 -3.84 9.68 8.49
N ILE A 26 -4.44 8.56 8.87
CA ILE A 26 -5.83 8.25 8.52
C ILE A 26 -6.82 9.17 9.24
N ASP A 27 -6.68 9.31 10.55
CA ASP A 27 -7.60 10.11 11.37
C ASP A 27 -7.41 11.61 11.22
N CYS A 28 -6.40 12.05 10.45
CA CYS A 28 -6.21 13.47 10.15
C CYS A 28 -7.25 14.03 9.18
N TRP A 29 -8.01 13.18 8.52
CA TRP A 29 -8.97 13.57 7.47
C TRP A 29 -10.37 13.15 7.89
N GLU A 30 -11.29 14.12 7.93
CA GLU A 30 -12.67 13.86 8.38
C GLU A 30 -13.47 13.05 7.37
N ASP A 31 -13.48 13.48 6.10
CA ASP A 31 -14.20 12.80 5.03
C ASP A 31 -13.21 12.02 4.17
N ARG A 32 -12.94 10.78 4.57
CA ARG A 32 -11.94 9.96 3.92
C ARG A 32 -12.41 8.53 3.70
N ASP A 33 -11.98 7.95 2.61
CA ASP A 33 -12.06 6.52 2.35
C ASP A 33 -10.66 5.94 2.29
N VAL A 34 -10.49 4.73 2.80
CA VAL A 34 -9.19 4.04 2.83
C VAL A 34 -9.26 2.82 1.93
N TYR A 35 -8.30 2.71 1.03
CA TYR A 35 -8.13 1.54 0.18
C TYR A 35 -6.78 0.92 0.47
N VAL A 36 -6.77 -0.38 0.72
CA VAL A 36 -5.56 -1.10 1.11
C VAL A 36 -5.37 -2.30 0.19
N PHE A 37 -4.19 -2.39 -0.42
CA PHE A 37 -3.76 -3.59 -1.12
C PHE A 37 -2.60 -4.23 -0.36
N LEU A 38 -2.74 -5.51 -0.03
CA LEU A 38 -1.71 -6.27 0.64
C LEU A 38 -1.33 -7.48 -0.20
N GLY A 39 -0.03 -7.65 -0.45
CA GLY A 39 0.50 -8.89 -0.99
C GLY A 39 0.30 -10.01 0.04
N LYS A 40 -0.16 -11.17 -0.42
CA LYS A 40 -0.43 -12.30 0.47
C LYS A 40 0.86 -12.79 1.13
N SER A 41 0.81 -12.93 2.44
CA SER A 41 1.91 -13.44 3.25
C SER A 41 1.34 -14.12 4.49
N ASP A 42 2.20 -14.65 5.34
CA ASP A 42 1.80 -15.26 6.62
C ASP A 42 1.19 -14.26 7.61
N VAL A 43 1.42 -12.96 7.42
CA VAL A 43 0.86 -11.89 8.27
C VAL A 43 -0.30 -11.13 7.62
N SER A 44 -0.68 -11.47 6.39
CA SER A 44 -1.68 -10.71 5.64
C SER A 44 -3.08 -10.74 6.29
N GLU A 45 -3.49 -11.84 6.88
CA GLU A 45 -4.79 -11.93 7.55
C GLU A 45 -4.84 -11.04 8.79
N LYS A 46 -3.77 -10.97 9.56
CA LYS A 46 -3.68 -10.08 10.72
C LYS A 46 -3.72 -8.61 10.29
N ALA A 47 -3.01 -8.29 9.23
CA ALA A 47 -3.05 -6.94 8.66
C ALA A 47 -4.47 -6.58 8.18
N ARG A 48 -5.13 -7.52 7.51
CA ARG A 48 -6.53 -7.34 7.09
C ARG A 48 -7.44 -7.06 8.27
N GLU A 49 -7.31 -7.82 9.35
CA GLU A 49 -8.11 -7.63 10.57
C GLU A 49 -7.92 -6.24 11.15
N LEU A 50 -6.68 -5.77 11.24
CA LEU A 50 -6.38 -4.44 11.75
C LEU A 50 -7.00 -3.34 10.89
N PHE A 51 -6.81 -3.39 9.58
CA PHE A 51 -7.39 -2.40 8.68
C PHE A 51 -8.93 -2.45 8.67
N SER A 52 -9.51 -3.63 8.87
CA SER A 52 -10.97 -3.79 8.91
C SER A 52 -11.61 -3.15 10.15
N THR A 53 -10.84 -2.77 11.16
CA THR A 53 -11.35 -2.00 12.29
C THR A 53 -11.62 -0.54 11.94
N LEU A 54 -11.07 -0.07 10.82
CA LEU A 54 -11.28 1.29 10.36
C LEU A 54 -12.64 1.44 9.68
N ASP A 55 -13.24 2.60 9.88
CA ASP A 55 -14.45 2.98 9.17
C ASP A 55 -14.11 3.33 7.71
N ARG A 56 -14.99 2.95 6.79
CA ARG A 56 -14.84 3.26 5.36
C ARG A 56 -13.50 2.77 4.79
N CYS A 57 -13.15 1.53 5.08
CA CYS A 57 -11.91 0.91 4.62
C CYS A 57 -12.21 -0.34 3.80
N GLU A 58 -11.59 -0.44 2.64
CA GLU A 58 -11.65 -1.60 1.76
C GLU A 58 -10.26 -2.22 1.64
N VAL A 59 -10.16 -3.53 1.90
CA VAL A 59 -8.90 -4.26 1.89
C VAL A 59 -8.95 -5.38 0.86
N LEU A 60 -7.94 -5.43 0.00
CA LEU A 60 -7.73 -6.52 -0.95
C LEU A 60 -6.41 -7.22 -0.62
N VAL A 61 -6.45 -8.53 -0.41
CA VAL A 61 -5.26 -9.37 -0.24
C VAL A 61 -5.16 -10.29 -1.45
N LYS A 62 -4.02 -10.27 -2.12
CA LYS A 62 -3.80 -11.08 -3.31
C LYS A 62 -2.35 -11.51 -3.39
N GLU A 63 -2.10 -12.72 -3.90
CA GLU A 63 -0.74 -13.17 -4.16
C GLU A 63 -0.04 -12.25 -5.15
N GLU A 64 1.22 -11.93 -4.85
CA GLU A 64 2.05 -11.16 -5.77
C GLU A 64 2.52 -12.06 -6.90
N GLU A 65 2.25 -11.65 -8.13
CA GLU A 65 2.69 -12.37 -9.31
C GLU A 65 4.14 -12.01 -9.63
N LYS A 66 4.87 -12.97 -10.19
CA LYS A 66 6.20 -12.69 -10.72
C LYS A 66 6.08 -11.71 -11.88
N MET A 67 6.83 -10.63 -11.80
CA MET A 67 6.81 -9.58 -12.82
C MET A 67 7.80 -9.88 -13.93
N ASP A 68 7.42 -9.53 -15.15
CA ASP A 68 8.30 -9.63 -16.31
C ASP A 68 9.32 -8.49 -16.27
N GLU A 69 10.61 -8.86 -16.23
CA GLU A 69 11.71 -7.91 -16.21
C GLU A 69 12.30 -7.65 -17.61
N GLU A 70 11.82 -8.36 -18.63
CA GLU A 70 12.30 -8.22 -20.00
C GLU A 70 12.05 -6.81 -20.53
N GLY A 71 13.08 -6.22 -21.11
CA GLY A 71 12.99 -4.87 -21.68
C GLY A 71 13.05 -3.73 -20.67
N ILE A 72 13.18 -4.04 -19.37
CA ILE A 72 13.29 -3.02 -18.35
C ILE A 72 14.76 -2.70 -18.11
N VAL A 73 15.12 -1.43 -18.28
CA VAL A 73 16.45 -0.92 -17.97
C VAL A 73 16.38 -0.18 -16.65
N LEU A 74 16.99 -0.76 -15.62
CA LEU A 74 17.05 -0.14 -14.29
C LEU A 74 18.45 0.40 -14.05
N HIS A 75 18.52 1.56 -13.43
CA HIS A 75 19.82 2.18 -13.16
C HIS A 75 20.63 1.32 -12.19
N PRO A 76 21.90 0.97 -12.50
CA PRO A 76 22.68 0.05 -11.65
C PRO A 76 22.85 0.52 -10.21
N SER A 77 22.81 1.82 -9.94
CA SER A 77 22.93 2.36 -8.60
C SER A 77 21.78 1.95 -7.68
N LEU A 78 20.64 1.49 -8.23
CA LEU A 78 19.50 1.04 -7.45
C LEU A 78 19.63 -0.41 -6.96
N PHE A 79 20.52 -1.20 -7.58
CA PHE A 79 20.58 -2.65 -7.38
C PHE A 79 22.00 -3.16 -7.14
N GLY A 80 22.91 -2.32 -6.70
CA GLY A 80 24.29 -2.73 -6.42
C GLY A 80 24.46 -3.33 -5.03
N PRO A 81 25.68 -3.77 -4.69
CA PRO A 81 26.01 -4.22 -3.32
C PRO A 81 25.64 -3.16 -2.29
N GLY A 82 25.01 -3.58 -1.20
CA GLY A 82 24.52 -2.67 -0.16
C GLY A 82 23.11 -2.14 -0.37
N HIS A 83 22.49 -2.45 -1.50
CA HIS A 83 21.08 -2.12 -1.75
C HIS A 83 20.20 -3.33 -1.47
N PHE A 84 19.06 -3.10 -0.79
CA PHE A 84 18.09 -4.15 -0.47
C PHE A 84 16.99 -4.31 -1.52
N CYS A 85 16.96 -3.43 -2.50
CA CYS A 85 15.97 -3.49 -3.58
C CYS A 85 16.43 -4.41 -4.69
N THR A 86 15.51 -5.25 -5.17
CA THR A 86 15.70 -6.08 -6.37
C THR A 86 14.78 -5.58 -7.47
N PRO A 87 15.05 -5.90 -8.76
CA PRO A 87 14.11 -5.58 -9.83
C PRO A 87 12.70 -6.10 -9.55
N GLN A 88 12.57 -7.34 -9.07
CA GLN A 88 11.27 -7.92 -8.74
C GLN A 88 10.56 -7.14 -7.64
N SER A 89 11.23 -6.79 -6.55
CA SER A 89 10.60 -6.07 -5.44
C SER A 89 10.13 -4.68 -5.89
N THR A 90 10.90 -4.01 -6.72
CA THR A 90 10.54 -2.70 -7.25
C THR A 90 9.32 -2.78 -8.17
N LEU A 91 9.30 -3.75 -9.08
CA LEU A 91 8.17 -3.95 -9.99
C LEU A 91 6.90 -4.33 -9.25
N LYS A 92 7.00 -5.19 -8.25
CA LYS A 92 5.87 -5.58 -7.41
C LYS A 92 5.31 -4.40 -6.60
N MET A 93 6.18 -3.52 -6.13
CA MET A 93 5.78 -2.29 -5.46
C MET A 93 4.96 -1.38 -6.39
N TYR A 94 5.40 -1.17 -7.62
CA TYR A 94 4.65 -0.39 -8.59
C TYR A 94 3.34 -1.06 -8.96
N LYS A 95 3.33 -2.38 -9.10
CA LYS A 95 2.10 -3.14 -9.37
C LYS A 95 1.10 -3.00 -8.24
N ALA A 96 1.56 -3.08 -7.00
CA ALA A 96 0.69 -2.91 -5.83
C ALA A 96 0.07 -1.51 -5.79
N ARG A 97 0.83 -0.48 -6.10
CA ARG A 97 0.32 0.90 -6.20
C ARG A 97 -0.73 1.02 -7.30
N SER A 98 -0.48 0.40 -8.45
CA SER A 98 -1.44 0.38 -9.56
C SER A 98 -2.74 -0.30 -9.13
N LEU A 99 -2.66 -1.42 -8.44
CA LEU A 99 -3.84 -2.17 -7.99
C LEU A 99 -4.67 -1.39 -6.95
N VAL A 100 -4.02 -0.71 -6.01
CA VAL A 100 -4.75 0.09 -5.04
C VAL A 100 -5.40 1.32 -5.68
N CYS A 101 -4.76 1.90 -6.70
CA CYS A 101 -5.38 2.96 -7.51
C CYS A 101 -6.59 2.45 -8.28
N ASP A 102 -6.53 1.24 -8.81
CA ASP A 102 -7.67 0.61 -9.49
C ASP A 102 -8.85 0.39 -8.54
N MET A 103 -8.58 0.00 -7.29
CA MET A 103 -9.62 -0.13 -6.27
C MET A 103 -10.38 1.20 -6.09
N MET A 104 -9.65 2.30 -5.96
CA MET A 104 -10.23 3.63 -5.84
C MET A 104 -11.03 4.00 -7.09
N ASN A 105 -10.46 3.80 -8.28
CA ASN A 105 -11.13 4.14 -9.54
C ASN A 105 -12.39 3.32 -9.76
N ASN A 106 -12.37 2.05 -9.40
CA ASN A 106 -13.51 1.15 -9.55
C ASN A 106 -14.64 1.44 -8.56
N SER A 107 -14.37 2.23 -7.52
CA SER A 107 -15.42 2.63 -6.57
C SER A 107 -16.45 3.58 -7.18
N GLY A 108 -16.13 4.24 -8.28
CA GLY A 108 -16.98 5.24 -8.90
C GLY A 108 -17.07 6.56 -8.16
N LYS A 109 -16.35 6.70 -7.06
CA LYS A 109 -16.35 7.92 -6.25
C LYS A 109 -15.32 8.91 -6.76
N LYS A 110 -15.60 10.19 -6.57
CA LYS A 110 -14.67 11.27 -6.90
C LYS A 110 -14.04 11.81 -5.63
N TYR A 111 -12.74 12.07 -5.69
CA TYR A 111 -11.98 12.58 -4.56
C TYR A 111 -11.30 13.90 -4.92
N ASP A 112 -11.26 14.79 -3.95
CA ASP A 112 -10.55 16.07 -4.07
C ASP A 112 -9.06 15.91 -3.83
N ARG A 113 -8.69 14.86 -3.09
CA ARG A 113 -7.32 14.60 -2.67
C ARG A 113 -7.07 13.10 -2.63
N VAL A 114 -5.89 12.69 -3.08
CA VAL A 114 -5.45 11.29 -3.02
C VAL A 114 -4.09 11.25 -2.34
N ILE A 115 -3.96 10.42 -1.32
CA ILE A 115 -2.72 10.23 -0.56
C ILE A 115 -2.26 8.80 -0.76
N LEU A 116 -1.04 8.62 -1.24
CA LEU A 116 -0.40 7.32 -1.39
C LEU A 116 0.55 7.08 -0.23
N SER A 117 0.45 5.93 0.39
CA SER A 117 1.34 5.53 1.49
C SER A 117 1.68 4.06 1.42
N ARG A 118 2.75 3.69 2.13
CA ARG A 118 3.10 2.30 2.40
C ARG A 118 2.65 1.93 3.80
N GLU A 119 2.38 0.63 4.03
CA GLU A 119 1.94 0.13 5.34
C GLU A 119 3.07 0.14 6.39
N ASP A 120 4.33 0.21 5.95
CA ASP A 120 5.52 0.11 6.81
C ASP A 120 6.15 1.48 7.17
N VAL A 121 5.42 2.57 6.96
CA VAL A 121 5.91 3.93 7.23
C VAL A 121 5.41 4.40 8.59
N ILE A 122 6.30 5.08 9.32
CA ILE A 122 5.96 5.76 10.58
C ILE A 122 5.96 7.26 10.33
N TYR A 123 4.86 7.91 10.66
CA TYR A 123 4.70 9.36 10.55
C TYR A 123 4.94 10.03 11.91
N SER A 124 5.59 11.15 11.88
CA SER A 124 5.85 11.96 13.08
C SER A 124 4.99 13.22 13.13
#